data_6fd20cfeacfb85d6772cc2dc16d00caf
#
_entry.id   6fd20cfeacfb85d6772cc2dc16d00caf
#
_cell.length_a   1.000
_cell.length_b   1.000
_cell.length_c   1.000
_cell.angle_alpha   90.00
_cell.angle_beta   90.00
_cell.angle_gamma   90.00
#
_symmetry.space_group_name_H-M   'P 1'
#
loop_
_entity.id
_entity.type
_entity.pdbx_description
1 polymer ?
#
loop_
_entity_poly.entity_id
_entity_poly.type
_entity_poly.pdbx_seq_one_letter_code
_entity_poly.pdbx_strand_id
1 'polypeptide(L)'
;MIYFREQAKCTRKYVIPYIEQVVSITPRFRVLEIGCGEGGNIEPFLDLGCQCVGIDIDVVQLENAKKYLSSHPGFERVTFIANDINKVSSEEIGCFDLIILRDVIEHIPNQEQFMHRLKNFMHDDTIVFFGFPVWCNPFGGHHQICCNKVLSHMPWLHLLPNALYKKVLQWGGETQGKIQALLEIKETGISLHRFERIIHKEQYKVLQHTHYLINPNYEIKFGLRPCVLPKWLQIPYLSDFYTTAMYYLIKK
;
A
#
# COMPACT_ATOMS: atom_id res chain seq x y z
N MET A 1 13.96 -3.19 -11.05
CA MET A 1 13.22 -3.51 -12.29
C MET A 1 12.24 -4.68 -12.17
N ILE A 2 12.56 -5.80 -11.49
CA ILE A 2 11.59 -6.91 -11.33
C ILE A 2 10.37 -6.44 -10.56
N TYR A 3 10.56 -5.80 -9.41
CA TYR A 3 9.49 -5.29 -8.55
C TYR A 3 8.61 -4.25 -9.27
N PHE A 4 9.21 -3.31 -10.00
CA PHE A 4 8.51 -2.36 -10.87
C PHE A 4 7.53 -3.07 -11.83
N ARG A 5 8.01 -4.10 -12.55
CA ARG A 5 7.18 -4.86 -13.50
C ARG A 5 6.06 -5.65 -12.82
N GLU A 6 6.31 -6.19 -11.64
CA GLU A 6 5.29 -6.90 -10.86
C GLU A 6 4.19 -5.95 -10.42
N GLN A 7 4.56 -4.75 -9.91
CA GLN A 7 3.60 -3.71 -9.55
C GLN A 7 2.76 -3.27 -10.75
N ALA A 8 3.40 -2.96 -11.88
CA ALA A 8 2.71 -2.54 -13.10
C ALA A 8 1.72 -3.60 -13.60
N LYS A 9 2.14 -4.87 -13.65
CA LYS A 9 1.26 -5.99 -14.03
C LYS A 9 0.07 -6.14 -13.08
N CYS A 10 0.32 -6.07 -11.77
CA CYS A 10 -0.74 -6.19 -10.77
C CYS A 10 -1.72 -5.02 -10.87
N THR A 11 -1.23 -3.81 -11.08
CA THR A 11 -2.07 -2.62 -11.22
C THR A 11 -2.94 -2.68 -12.47
N ARG A 12 -2.39 -3.05 -13.63
CA ARG A 12 -3.19 -3.24 -14.86
C ARG A 12 -4.25 -4.33 -14.71
N LYS A 13 -3.90 -5.44 -14.07
CA LYS A 13 -4.79 -6.61 -14.03
C LYS A 13 -5.85 -6.53 -12.94
N TYR A 14 -5.54 -5.89 -11.80
CA TYR A 14 -6.37 -5.95 -10.61
C TYR A 14 -6.78 -4.59 -10.05
N VAL A 15 -5.85 -3.63 -9.96
CA VAL A 15 -6.14 -2.35 -9.29
C VAL A 15 -7.03 -1.46 -10.17
N ILE A 16 -6.63 -1.25 -11.42
CA ILE A 16 -7.43 -0.45 -12.38
C ILE A 16 -8.83 -1.03 -12.56
N PRO A 17 -9.02 -2.32 -12.88
CA PRO A 17 -10.36 -2.90 -13.02
C PRO A 17 -11.18 -2.85 -11.71
N TYR A 18 -10.53 -2.85 -10.55
CA TYR A 18 -11.22 -2.69 -9.28
C TYR A 18 -11.73 -1.26 -9.09
N ILE A 19 -10.94 -0.25 -9.42
CA ILE A 19 -11.32 1.15 -9.37
C ILE A 19 -12.44 1.44 -10.38
N GLU A 20 -12.35 0.87 -11.57
CA GLU A 20 -13.32 1.09 -12.66
C GLU A 20 -14.71 0.48 -12.40
N GLN A 21 -14.88 -0.33 -11.36
CA GLN A 21 -16.21 -0.72 -10.88
C GLN A 21 -16.97 0.45 -10.24
N VAL A 22 -16.28 1.51 -9.84
CA VAL A 22 -16.85 2.68 -9.14
C VAL A 22 -16.75 3.96 -9.97
N VAL A 23 -15.63 4.16 -10.67
CA VAL A 23 -15.37 5.37 -11.46
C VAL A 23 -14.56 5.03 -12.72
N SER A 24 -15.00 5.55 -13.88
CA SER A 24 -14.23 5.38 -15.12
C SER A 24 -13.01 6.29 -15.12
N ILE A 25 -11.82 5.71 -15.24
CA ILE A 25 -10.57 6.45 -15.32
C ILE A 25 -10.44 7.06 -16.72
N THR A 26 -10.19 8.36 -16.78
CA THR A 26 -10.05 9.09 -18.06
C THR A 26 -8.68 9.77 -18.16
N PRO A 27 -8.20 10.13 -19.36
CA PRO A 27 -6.94 10.86 -19.55
C PRO A 27 -6.89 12.24 -18.83
N ARG A 28 -8.03 12.73 -18.35
CA ARG A 28 -8.10 13.99 -17.58
C ARG A 28 -7.77 13.82 -16.10
N PHE A 29 -7.74 12.56 -15.61
CA PHE A 29 -7.50 12.30 -14.19
C PHE A 29 -6.12 12.74 -13.78
N ARG A 30 -6.08 13.42 -12.63
CA ARG A 30 -4.87 13.63 -11.85
C ARG A 30 -4.77 12.54 -10.79
N VAL A 31 -3.73 11.76 -10.86
CA VAL A 31 -3.50 10.61 -9.98
C VAL A 31 -2.34 10.92 -9.04
N LEU A 32 -2.55 10.78 -7.74
CA LEU A 32 -1.49 10.83 -6.73
C LEU A 32 -1.19 9.42 -6.25
N GLU A 33 0.05 8.99 -6.31
CA GLU A 33 0.52 7.80 -5.59
C GLU A 33 1.40 8.22 -4.42
N ILE A 34 0.97 7.88 -3.20
CA ILE A 34 1.72 8.08 -1.97
C ILE A 34 2.51 6.80 -1.69
N GLY A 35 3.82 6.93 -1.44
CA GLY A 35 4.73 5.79 -1.32
C GLY A 35 4.94 5.08 -2.67
N CYS A 36 5.22 5.85 -3.72
CA CYS A 36 5.26 5.31 -5.08
C CYS A 36 6.48 4.42 -5.39
N GLY A 37 7.50 4.43 -4.53
CA GLY A 37 8.70 3.64 -4.71
C GLY A 37 9.32 3.80 -6.10
N GLU A 38 9.52 2.68 -6.80
CA GLU A 38 10.06 2.66 -8.17
C GLU A 38 9.06 3.07 -9.26
N GLY A 39 7.81 3.47 -8.90
CA GLY A 39 6.80 3.98 -9.84
C GLY A 39 6.08 2.92 -10.67
N GLY A 40 6.17 1.65 -10.28
CA GLY A 40 5.53 0.56 -11.04
C GLY A 40 4.01 0.65 -11.09
N ASN A 41 3.36 1.19 -10.07
CA ASN A 41 1.92 1.41 -10.10
C ASN A 41 1.53 2.62 -10.96
N ILE A 42 2.42 3.61 -11.13
CA ILE A 42 2.17 4.81 -11.93
C ILE A 42 2.13 4.48 -13.43
N GLU A 43 3.00 3.59 -13.90
CA GLU A 43 3.11 3.27 -15.34
C GLU A 43 1.75 2.97 -16.01
N PRO A 44 0.85 2.13 -15.44
CA PRO A 44 -0.45 1.85 -16.05
C PRO A 44 -1.38 3.07 -16.15
N PHE A 45 -1.28 4.04 -15.25
CA PHE A 45 -2.07 5.27 -15.33
C PHE A 45 -1.51 6.23 -16.40
N LEU A 46 -0.20 6.22 -16.63
CA LEU A 46 0.40 6.93 -17.76
C LEU A 46 -0.05 6.33 -19.10
N ASP A 47 -0.20 4.99 -19.18
CA ASP A 47 -0.78 4.33 -20.35
C ASP A 47 -2.21 4.82 -20.65
N LEU A 48 -3.01 5.06 -19.60
CA LEU A 48 -4.37 5.61 -19.70
C LEU A 48 -4.39 7.11 -20.01
N GLY A 49 -3.22 7.76 -20.09
CA GLY A 49 -3.11 9.19 -20.39
C GLY A 49 -3.24 10.11 -19.18
N CYS A 50 -3.31 9.60 -17.97
CA CYS A 50 -3.46 10.39 -16.75
C CYS A 50 -2.24 11.27 -16.48
N GLN A 51 -2.45 12.36 -15.72
CA GLN A 51 -1.39 13.13 -15.09
C GLN A 51 -1.08 12.54 -13.72
N CYS A 52 0.17 12.21 -13.44
CA CYS A 52 0.56 11.48 -12.25
C CYS A 52 1.52 12.30 -11.37
N VAL A 53 1.34 12.19 -10.07
CA VAL A 53 2.32 12.66 -9.07
C VAL A 53 2.67 11.46 -8.19
N GLY A 54 3.95 11.14 -8.09
CA GLY A 54 4.47 10.11 -7.19
C GLY A 54 5.24 10.76 -6.05
N ILE A 55 4.90 10.42 -4.81
CA ILE A 55 5.60 10.90 -3.61
C ILE A 55 6.21 9.71 -2.90
N ASP A 56 7.49 9.81 -2.56
CA ASP A 56 8.18 8.85 -1.72
C ASP A 56 9.28 9.52 -0.89
N ILE A 57 9.61 8.94 0.26
CA ILE A 57 10.72 9.40 1.11
C ILE A 57 12.07 8.86 0.62
N ASP A 58 12.07 7.78 -0.13
CA ASP A 58 13.28 7.11 -0.62
C ASP A 58 13.72 7.69 -1.96
N VAL A 59 14.71 8.59 -1.90
CA VAL A 59 15.29 9.25 -3.07
C VAL A 59 15.84 8.23 -4.09
N VAL A 60 16.44 7.11 -3.62
CA VAL A 60 17.02 6.09 -4.50
C VAL A 60 15.94 5.38 -5.30
N GLN A 61 14.81 5.07 -4.68
CA GLN A 61 13.67 4.49 -5.39
C GLN A 61 13.09 5.46 -6.43
N LEU A 62 13.00 6.75 -6.11
CA LEU A 62 12.52 7.75 -7.06
C LEU A 62 13.47 7.94 -8.26
N GLU A 63 14.77 7.87 -8.05
CA GLU A 63 15.73 7.89 -9.16
C GLU A 63 15.59 6.64 -10.05
N ASN A 64 15.32 5.48 -9.46
CA ASN A 64 14.97 4.28 -10.22
C ASN A 64 13.65 4.47 -10.99
N ALA A 65 12.62 5.06 -10.37
CA ALA A 65 11.34 5.35 -11.03
C ALA A 65 11.53 6.23 -12.26
N LYS A 66 12.26 7.34 -12.13
CA LYS A 66 12.61 8.22 -13.26
C LYS A 66 13.33 7.46 -14.37
N LYS A 67 14.32 6.63 -14.01
CA LYS A 67 15.07 5.82 -14.97
C LYS A 67 14.19 4.79 -15.68
N TYR A 68 13.30 4.10 -14.97
CA TYR A 68 12.45 3.07 -15.57
C TYR A 68 11.37 3.65 -16.48
N LEU A 69 10.87 4.83 -16.14
CA LEU A 69 9.82 5.51 -16.90
C LEU A 69 10.38 6.47 -17.96
N SER A 70 11.69 6.75 -18.01
CA SER A 70 12.29 7.73 -18.93
C SER A 70 11.99 7.48 -20.42
N SER A 71 11.79 6.22 -20.82
CA SER A 71 11.45 5.84 -22.19
C SER A 71 9.93 5.72 -22.43
N HIS A 72 9.11 5.93 -21.39
CA HIS A 72 7.67 5.84 -21.50
C HIS A 72 7.10 7.07 -22.26
N PRO A 73 6.21 6.91 -23.25
CA PRO A 73 5.65 8.05 -24.02
C PRO A 73 4.92 9.09 -23.16
N GLY A 74 4.50 8.68 -21.96
CA GLY A 74 3.81 9.54 -21.00
C GLY A 74 4.72 10.14 -19.93
N PHE A 75 6.04 10.03 -20.03
CA PHE A 75 6.96 10.49 -18.98
C PHE A 75 6.80 11.97 -18.62
N GLU A 76 6.48 12.81 -19.60
CA GLU A 76 6.18 14.23 -19.40
C GLU A 76 4.96 14.50 -18.48
N ARG A 77 4.10 13.49 -18.28
CA ARG A 77 2.90 13.59 -17.45
C ARG A 77 3.10 13.10 -16.02
N VAL A 78 4.33 12.75 -15.63
CA VAL A 78 4.62 12.35 -14.25
C VAL A 78 5.60 13.29 -13.58
N THR A 79 5.29 13.63 -12.32
CA THR A 79 6.19 14.37 -11.43
C THR A 79 6.51 13.51 -10.21
N PHE A 80 7.79 13.43 -9.84
CA PHE A 80 8.25 12.73 -8.65
C PHE A 80 8.74 13.70 -7.59
N ILE A 81 8.24 13.53 -6.35
CA ILE A 81 8.54 14.39 -5.21
C ILE A 81 9.20 13.55 -4.11
N ALA A 82 10.45 13.86 -3.80
CA ALA A 82 11.20 13.23 -2.71
C ALA A 82 10.89 13.92 -1.39
N ASN A 83 9.83 13.52 -0.72
CA ASN A 83 9.42 14.12 0.55
C ASN A 83 8.50 13.19 1.34
N ASP A 84 8.39 13.43 2.64
CA ASP A 84 7.33 12.87 3.47
C ASP A 84 6.00 13.55 3.14
N ILE A 85 4.96 12.76 2.82
CA ILE A 85 3.62 13.27 2.52
C ILE A 85 3.06 14.17 3.63
N ASN A 86 3.46 13.94 4.87
CA ASN A 86 3.07 14.80 5.99
C ASN A 86 3.70 16.21 5.94
N LYS A 87 4.70 16.43 5.10
CA LYS A 87 5.38 17.72 4.90
C LYS A 87 5.01 18.41 3.60
N VAL A 88 4.32 17.69 2.69
CA VAL A 88 3.86 18.25 1.41
C VAL A 88 2.55 19.01 1.63
N SER A 89 2.43 20.20 1.04
CA SER A 89 1.20 21.00 1.07
C SER A 89 0.34 20.73 -0.16
N SER A 90 -0.98 20.69 0.03
CA SER A 90 -1.93 20.68 -1.09
C SER A 90 -1.90 21.98 -1.90
N GLU A 91 -1.42 23.08 -1.33
CA GLU A 91 -1.21 24.34 -2.06
C GLU A 91 -0.11 24.21 -3.13
N GLU A 92 0.87 23.33 -2.89
CA GLU A 92 1.99 23.09 -3.82
C GLU A 92 1.61 22.14 -4.96
N ILE A 93 0.85 21.10 -4.67
CA ILE A 93 0.58 20.02 -5.64
C ILE A 93 -0.88 19.91 -6.08
N GLY A 94 -1.79 20.63 -5.42
CA GLY A 94 -3.24 20.65 -5.72
C GLY A 94 -3.99 19.41 -5.22
N CYS A 95 -5.24 19.29 -5.70
CA CYS A 95 -6.10 18.15 -5.44
C CYS A 95 -6.06 17.14 -6.61
N PHE A 96 -6.54 15.93 -6.34
CA PHE A 96 -6.45 14.79 -7.25
C PHE A 96 -7.83 14.13 -7.43
N ASP A 97 -8.05 13.51 -8.59
CA ASP A 97 -9.25 12.72 -8.87
C ASP A 97 -9.14 11.32 -8.26
N LEU A 98 -7.90 10.78 -8.23
CA LEU A 98 -7.60 9.48 -7.67
C LEU A 98 -6.33 9.55 -6.82
N ILE A 99 -6.42 9.03 -5.60
CA ILE A 99 -5.25 8.86 -4.72
C ILE A 99 -5.03 7.38 -4.46
N ILE A 100 -3.80 6.91 -4.59
CA ILE A 100 -3.42 5.50 -4.46
C ILE A 100 -2.45 5.36 -3.29
N LEU A 101 -2.79 4.44 -2.37
CA LEU A 101 -1.92 3.96 -1.31
C LEU A 101 -1.87 2.43 -1.38
N ARG A 102 -0.76 1.90 -1.89
CA ARG A 102 -0.57 0.47 -2.03
C ARG A 102 0.65 0.01 -1.26
N ASP A 103 0.43 -0.84 -0.25
CA ASP A 103 1.46 -1.32 0.67
C ASP A 103 2.19 -0.15 1.38
N VAL A 104 1.43 0.84 1.87
CA VAL A 104 1.95 2.10 2.45
C VAL A 104 1.35 2.43 3.80
N ILE A 105 0.02 2.32 3.97
CA ILE A 105 -0.66 2.78 5.20
C ILE A 105 -0.13 2.07 6.47
N GLU A 106 0.33 0.83 6.35
CA GLU A 106 0.93 0.04 7.40
C GLU A 106 2.32 0.53 7.83
N HIS A 107 2.91 1.46 7.09
CA HIS A 107 4.21 2.07 7.39
C HIS A 107 4.07 3.51 7.90
N ILE A 108 2.88 4.09 7.82
CA ILE A 108 2.66 5.49 8.22
C ILE A 108 2.45 5.56 9.73
N PRO A 109 3.27 6.31 10.47
CA PRO A 109 2.99 6.61 11.87
C PRO A 109 1.78 7.54 12.00
N ASN A 110 1.07 7.48 13.13
CA ASN A 110 -0.10 8.32 13.40
C ASN A 110 -1.14 8.30 12.26
N GLN A 111 -1.55 7.11 11.85
CA GLN A 111 -2.47 6.88 10.73
C GLN A 111 -3.76 7.72 10.82
N GLU A 112 -4.29 7.98 12.01
CA GLU A 112 -5.47 8.83 12.19
C GLU A 112 -5.19 10.27 11.73
N GLN A 113 -4.07 10.85 12.12
CA GLN A 113 -3.67 12.19 11.70
C GLN A 113 -3.39 12.24 10.18
N PHE A 114 -2.74 11.21 9.66
CA PHE A 114 -2.51 11.09 8.21
C PHE A 114 -3.84 11.06 7.44
N MET A 115 -4.79 10.23 7.86
CA MET A 115 -6.10 10.13 7.21
C MET A 115 -6.88 11.46 7.28
N HIS A 116 -6.75 12.20 8.39
CA HIS A 116 -7.31 13.55 8.47
C HIS A 116 -6.68 14.48 7.44
N ARG A 117 -5.36 14.52 7.31
CA ARG A 117 -4.62 15.37 6.36
C ARG A 117 -4.86 14.97 4.90
N LEU A 118 -5.08 13.69 4.62
CA LEU A 118 -5.30 13.19 3.27
C LEU A 118 -6.44 13.93 2.57
N LYS A 119 -7.44 14.39 3.31
CA LYS A 119 -8.57 15.18 2.80
C LYS A 119 -8.15 16.50 2.15
N ASN A 120 -6.99 17.06 2.51
CA ASN A 120 -6.48 18.30 1.91
C ASN A 120 -6.10 18.12 0.43
N PHE A 121 -5.80 16.89 0.00
CA PHE A 121 -5.49 16.54 -1.38
C PHE A 121 -6.72 16.10 -2.18
N MET A 122 -7.92 16.16 -1.56
CA MET A 122 -9.16 15.65 -2.13
C MET A 122 -10.13 16.78 -2.44
N HIS A 123 -10.77 16.75 -3.61
CA HIS A 123 -12.05 17.39 -3.87
C HIS A 123 -13.21 16.42 -3.58
N ASP A 124 -14.46 16.85 -3.76
CA ASP A 124 -15.62 16.06 -3.31
C ASP A 124 -15.81 14.75 -4.07
N ASP A 125 -15.33 14.66 -5.30
CA ASP A 125 -15.40 13.45 -6.14
C ASP A 125 -14.13 12.60 -6.12
N THR A 126 -13.12 12.98 -5.33
CA THR A 126 -11.88 12.23 -5.23
C THR A 126 -12.14 10.82 -4.69
N ILE A 127 -11.61 9.83 -5.38
CA ILE A 127 -11.58 8.45 -4.92
C ILE A 127 -10.21 8.14 -4.33
N VAL A 128 -10.17 7.47 -3.20
CA VAL A 128 -8.93 6.96 -2.62
C VAL A 128 -8.96 5.45 -2.65
N PHE A 129 -7.95 4.86 -3.27
CA PHE A 129 -7.70 3.43 -3.27
C PHE A 129 -6.67 3.08 -2.19
N PHE A 130 -7.03 2.14 -1.33
CA PHE A 130 -6.11 1.48 -0.41
C PHE A 130 -5.96 0.01 -0.81
N GLY A 131 -4.71 -0.45 -0.89
CA GLY A 131 -4.37 -1.86 -1.01
C GLY A 131 -3.23 -2.18 -0.06
N PHE A 132 -3.47 -2.99 0.99
CA PHE A 132 -2.46 -3.28 1.99
C PHE A 132 -2.67 -4.64 2.68
N PRO A 133 -1.60 -5.26 3.20
CA PRO A 133 -1.70 -6.46 4.02
C PRO A 133 -2.22 -6.13 5.42
N VAL A 134 -3.06 -6.99 5.98
CA VAL A 134 -3.55 -6.85 7.35
C VAL A 134 -2.46 -7.24 8.33
N TRP A 135 -2.28 -6.47 9.41
CA TRP A 135 -1.23 -6.73 10.41
C TRP A 135 -1.23 -8.16 10.97
N CYS A 136 -2.40 -8.71 11.29
CA CYS A 136 -2.49 -10.02 11.92
C CYS A 136 -2.35 -11.21 10.94
N ASN A 137 -2.21 -11.00 9.63
CA ASN A 137 -1.99 -12.10 8.69
C ASN A 137 -0.65 -12.81 8.99
N PRO A 138 -0.44 -14.06 8.51
CA PRO A 138 0.75 -14.84 8.85
C PRO A 138 2.08 -14.10 8.67
N PHE A 139 2.15 -13.15 7.75
CA PHE A 139 3.35 -12.43 7.37
C PHE A 139 3.20 -10.90 7.43
N GLY A 140 2.19 -10.38 8.13
CA GLY A 140 1.91 -8.95 8.23
C GLY A 140 3.05 -8.11 8.84
N GLY A 141 3.94 -8.73 9.59
CA GLY A 141 5.11 -8.07 10.16
C GLY A 141 6.34 -8.02 9.25
N HIS A 142 6.21 -8.37 7.97
CA HIS A 142 7.26 -8.29 6.94
C HIS A 142 8.56 -9.06 7.26
N HIS A 143 8.52 -10.00 8.20
CA HIS A 143 9.72 -10.77 8.61
C HIS A 143 10.23 -11.75 7.54
N GLN A 144 9.57 -11.85 6.38
CA GLN A 144 10.11 -12.51 5.17
C GLN A 144 11.44 -11.90 4.70
N ILE A 145 11.74 -10.64 5.10
CA ILE A 145 13.03 -10.00 4.81
C ILE A 145 14.18 -10.52 5.66
N CYS A 146 13.93 -11.37 6.67
CA CYS A 146 14.97 -11.99 7.50
C CYS A 146 15.94 -12.79 6.64
N CYS A 147 17.24 -12.71 6.97
CA CYS A 147 18.29 -13.53 6.36
C CYS A 147 18.17 -14.99 6.80
N ASN A 148 17.70 -15.19 8.03
CA ASN A 148 17.46 -16.53 8.57
C ASN A 148 16.22 -17.14 7.90
N LYS A 149 16.43 -18.23 7.14
CA LYS A 149 15.36 -18.91 6.40
C LYS A 149 14.25 -19.47 7.27
N VAL A 150 14.53 -19.88 8.49
CA VAL A 150 13.51 -20.37 9.43
C VAL A 150 12.62 -19.22 9.86
N LEU A 151 13.22 -18.10 10.31
CA LEU A 151 12.47 -16.93 10.75
C LEU A 151 11.67 -16.30 9.61
N SER A 152 12.23 -16.24 8.40
CA SER A 152 11.54 -15.67 7.24
C SER A 152 10.29 -16.44 6.81
N HIS A 153 10.16 -17.72 7.19
CA HIS A 153 9.01 -18.56 6.84
C HIS A 153 8.10 -18.89 8.05
N MET A 154 8.44 -18.41 9.25
CA MET A 154 7.66 -18.67 10.46
C MET A 154 6.42 -17.76 10.51
N PRO A 155 5.18 -18.29 10.33
CA PRO A 155 3.99 -17.45 10.35
C PRO A 155 3.77 -16.84 11.73
N TRP A 156 3.18 -15.64 11.77
CA TRP A 156 2.81 -14.90 12.98
C TRP A 156 3.96 -14.57 13.96
N LEU A 157 5.22 -14.70 13.54
CA LEU A 157 6.38 -14.39 14.38
C LEU A 157 6.32 -12.97 14.96
N HIS A 158 5.85 -12.01 14.18
CA HIS A 158 5.69 -10.61 14.55
C HIS A 158 4.65 -10.37 15.66
N LEU A 159 3.74 -11.31 15.94
CA LEU A 159 2.75 -11.17 17.01
C LEU A 159 3.33 -11.42 18.40
N LEU A 160 4.54 -11.97 18.52
CA LEU A 160 5.22 -12.11 19.81
C LEU A 160 5.38 -10.75 20.52
N PRO A 161 5.36 -10.68 21.84
CA PRO A 161 5.70 -9.47 22.59
C PRO A 161 7.07 -8.90 22.15
N ASN A 162 7.22 -7.57 22.11
CA ASN A 162 8.41 -6.90 21.55
C ASN A 162 9.74 -7.44 22.08
N ALA A 163 9.82 -7.65 23.40
CA ALA A 163 11.04 -8.19 24.03
C ALA A 163 11.39 -9.60 23.54
N LEU A 164 10.38 -10.46 23.36
CA LEU A 164 10.59 -11.82 22.88
C LEU A 164 10.87 -11.83 21.38
N TYR A 165 10.14 -11.05 20.60
CA TYR A 165 10.37 -10.88 19.15
C TYR A 165 11.80 -10.44 18.88
N LYS A 166 12.27 -9.38 19.57
CA LYS A 166 13.65 -8.89 19.47
C LYS A 166 14.67 -9.97 19.81
N LYS A 167 14.48 -10.74 20.89
CA LYS A 167 15.39 -11.84 21.27
C LYS A 167 15.42 -12.93 20.20
N VAL A 168 14.27 -13.34 19.66
CA VAL A 168 14.20 -14.38 18.63
C VAL A 168 14.93 -13.94 17.37
N LEU A 169 14.76 -12.67 16.93
CA LEU A 169 15.50 -12.11 15.80
C LEU A 169 17.01 -12.06 16.05
N GLN A 170 17.44 -11.69 17.27
CA GLN A 170 18.85 -11.71 17.65
C GLN A 170 19.44 -13.13 17.63
N TRP A 171 18.73 -14.11 18.20
CA TRP A 171 19.15 -15.51 18.18
C TRP A 171 19.21 -16.07 16.74
N GLY A 172 18.33 -15.58 15.87
CA GLY A 172 18.35 -15.92 14.44
C GLY A 172 19.51 -15.28 13.66
N GLY A 173 20.32 -14.42 14.29
CA GLY A 173 21.48 -13.80 13.65
C GLY A 173 21.14 -12.57 12.78
N GLU A 174 19.97 -11.96 12.98
CA GLU A 174 19.59 -10.76 12.22
C GLU A 174 20.40 -9.53 12.68
N THR A 175 20.70 -8.64 11.73
CA THR A 175 21.43 -7.39 12.03
C THR A 175 20.58 -6.43 12.85
N GLN A 176 21.22 -5.56 13.66
CA GLN A 176 20.50 -4.58 14.48
C GLN A 176 19.63 -3.64 13.65
N GLY A 177 20.11 -3.19 12.47
CA GLY A 177 19.33 -2.35 11.57
C GLY A 177 18.04 -3.04 11.09
N LYS A 178 18.12 -4.34 10.74
CA LYS A 178 16.94 -5.11 10.32
C LYS A 178 15.97 -5.35 11.48
N ILE A 179 16.50 -5.65 12.67
CA ILE A 179 15.67 -5.81 13.88
C ILE A 179 14.92 -4.50 14.17
N GLN A 180 15.59 -3.35 14.07
CA GLN A 180 14.97 -2.06 14.29
C GLN A 180 13.86 -1.78 13.26
N ALA A 181 14.12 -2.00 11.97
CA ALA A 181 13.13 -1.85 10.90
C ALA A 181 11.89 -2.74 11.13
N LEU A 182 12.09 -4.01 11.54
CA LEU A 182 10.98 -4.91 11.85
C LEU A 182 10.17 -4.48 13.09
N LEU A 183 10.81 -3.86 14.08
CA LEU A 183 10.12 -3.30 15.24
C LEU A 183 9.31 -2.05 14.89
N GLU A 184 9.86 -1.18 14.02
CA GLU A 184 9.15 0.00 13.51
C GLU A 184 7.88 -0.39 12.72
N ILE A 185 7.97 -1.40 11.83
CA ILE A 185 6.81 -1.97 11.14
C ILE A 185 5.77 -2.49 12.14
N LYS A 186 6.23 -3.07 13.26
CA LYS A 186 5.34 -3.56 14.30
C LYS A 186 4.59 -2.43 15.03
N GLU A 187 5.19 -1.26 15.16
CA GLU A 187 4.56 -0.09 15.79
C GLU A 187 3.47 0.53 14.90
N THR A 188 3.66 0.48 13.58
CA THR A 188 2.75 1.05 12.59
C THR A 188 1.73 0.07 12.04
N GLY A 189 1.89 -1.23 12.29
CA GLY A 189 1.02 -2.28 11.78
C GLY A 189 -0.47 -1.97 11.96
N ILE A 190 -1.26 -2.15 10.88
CA ILE A 190 -2.68 -1.80 10.86
C ILE A 190 -3.55 -3.05 10.70
N SER A 191 -4.47 -3.27 11.66
CA SER A 191 -5.51 -4.30 11.55
C SER A 191 -6.68 -3.79 10.75
N LEU A 192 -7.49 -4.70 10.21
CA LEU A 192 -8.75 -4.36 9.54
C LEU A 192 -9.64 -3.49 10.44
N HIS A 193 -9.86 -3.94 11.67
CA HIS A 193 -10.69 -3.21 12.62
C HIS A 193 -10.16 -1.80 12.94
N ARG A 194 -8.83 -1.64 13.05
CA ARG A 194 -8.23 -0.32 13.25
C ARG A 194 -8.46 0.59 12.06
N PHE A 195 -8.26 0.09 10.84
CA PHE A 195 -8.49 0.84 9.61
C PHE A 195 -9.94 1.29 9.48
N GLU A 196 -10.90 0.38 9.66
CA GLU A 196 -12.34 0.70 9.60
C GLU A 196 -12.75 1.73 10.66
N ARG A 197 -12.23 1.61 11.89
CA ARG A 197 -12.45 2.59 12.93
C ARG A 197 -11.93 3.98 12.53
N ILE A 198 -10.76 4.06 11.91
CA ILE A 198 -10.18 5.32 11.45
C ILE A 198 -11.06 5.93 10.34
N ILE A 199 -11.45 5.14 9.34
CA ILE A 199 -12.35 5.58 8.27
C ILE A 199 -13.64 6.16 8.85
N HIS A 200 -14.26 5.44 9.76
CA HIS A 200 -15.51 5.87 10.39
C HIS A 200 -15.32 7.15 11.22
N LYS A 201 -14.28 7.24 12.03
CA LYS A 201 -13.95 8.43 12.84
C LYS A 201 -13.73 9.65 11.96
N GLU A 202 -13.01 9.49 10.87
CA GLU A 202 -12.73 10.53 9.89
C GLU A 202 -13.87 10.77 8.90
N GLN A 203 -15.00 10.09 9.07
CA GLN A 203 -16.22 10.27 8.26
C GLN A 203 -16.00 10.03 6.75
N TYR A 204 -15.09 9.15 6.39
CA TYR A 204 -14.97 8.70 5.02
C TYR A 204 -16.13 7.76 4.64
N LYS A 205 -16.62 7.91 3.43
CA LYS A 205 -17.62 6.99 2.86
C LYS A 205 -16.92 5.85 2.14
N VAL A 206 -17.17 4.62 2.56
CA VAL A 206 -16.72 3.41 1.85
C VAL A 206 -17.64 3.19 0.65
N LEU A 207 -17.04 3.18 -0.55
CA LEU A 207 -17.74 2.91 -1.81
C LEU A 207 -17.68 1.42 -2.14
N GLN A 208 -16.54 0.79 -1.90
CA GLN A 208 -16.31 -0.62 -2.16
C GLN A 208 -15.18 -1.14 -1.26
N HIS A 209 -15.28 -2.39 -0.84
CA HIS A 209 -14.18 -3.08 -0.19
C HIS A 209 -14.14 -4.57 -0.57
N THR A 210 -12.96 -5.14 -0.54
CA THR A 210 -12.74 -6.57 -0.79
C THR A 210 -11.59 -7.08 0.08
N HIS A 211 -11.85 -8.16 0.80
CA HIS A 211 -10.85 -8.87 1.58
C HIS A 211 -10.39 -10.10 0.81
N TYR A 212 -9.07 -10.27 0.69
CA TYR A 212 -8.48 -11.38 -0.04
C TYR A 212 -7.88 -12.41 0.91
N LEU A 213 -8.29 -13.67 0.75
CA LEU A 213 -7.60 -14.82 1.32
C LEU A 213 -6.25 -15.04 0.60
N ILE A 214 -6.25 -14.89 -0.74
CA ILE A 214 -5.04 -14.92 -1.56
C ILE A 214 -4.93 -13.58 -2.28
N ASN A 215 -3.91 -12.81 -1.92
CA ASN A 215 -3.62 -11.48 -2.47
C ASN A 215 -3.46 -11.54 -4.00
N PRO A 216 -4.06 -10.61 -4.77
CA PRO A 216 -3.86 -10.49 -6.22
C PRO A 216 -2.38 -10.46 -6.65
N ASN A 217 -1.50 -9.85 -5.84
CA ASN A 217 -0.08 -9.82 -6.11
C ASN A 217 0.58 -11.22 -6.10
N TYR A 218 -0.02 -12.19 -5.40
CA TYR A 218 0.52 -13.56 -5.34
C TYR A 218 0.37 -14.30 -6.67
N GLU A 219 -0.57 -13.92 -7.53
CA GLU A 219 -0.60 -14.48 -8.88
C GLU A 219 0.61 -14.03 -9.70
N ILE A 220 0.99 -12.76 -9.58
CA ILE A 220 2.13 -12.21 -10.30
C ILE A 220 3.45 -12.80 -9.78
N LYS A 221 3.57 -12.99 -8.47
CA LYS A 221 4.80 -13.47 -7.82
C LYS A 221 4.93 -14.98 -7.81
N PHE A 222 3.85 -15.71 -7.62
CA PHE A 222 3.86 -17.13 -7.28
C PHE A 222 2.92 -17.96 -8.15
N GLY A 223 2.18 -17.37 -9.08
CA GLY A 223 1.17 -18.06 -9.91
C GLY A 223 -0.09 -18.48 -9.15
N LEU A 224 -0.29 -18.01 -7.91
CA LEU A 224 -1.44 -18.35 -7.07
C LEU A 224 -2.64 -17.48 -7.44
N ARG A 225 -3.72 -18.08 -7.92
CA ARG A 225 -4.93 -17.32 -8.30
C ARG A 225 -5.51 -16.56 -7.10
N PRO A 226 -5.87 -15.28 -7.26
CA PRO A 226 -6.52 -14.52 -6.21
C PRO A 226 -7.79 -15.19 -5.72
N CYS A 227 -8.00 -15.13 -4.42
CA CYS A 227 -9.20 -15.66 -3.80
C CYS A 227 -9.78 -14.63 -2.84
N VAL A 228 -11.01 -14.20 -3.13
CA VAL A 228 -11.76 -13.30 -2.25
C VAL A 228 -12.21 -14.07 -1.02
N LEU A 229 -12.10 -13.47 0.14
CA LEU A 229 -12.57 -14.05 1.39
C LEU A 229 -14.11 -14.12 1.37
N PRO A 230 -14.72 -15.31 1.46
CA PRO A 230 -16.17 -15.46 1.50
C PRO A 230 -16.79 -14.67 2.66
N LYS A 231 -17.97 -14.07 2.45
CA LYS A 231 -18.64 -13.24 3.46
C LYS A 231 -18.86 -13.96 4.80
N TRP A 232 -19.17 -15.25 4.78
CA TRP A 232 -19.38 -16.05 6.00
C TRP A 232 -18.10 -16.30 6.81
N LEU A 233 -16.90 -16.09 6.20
CA LEU A 233 -15.60 -16.13 6.87
C LEU A 233 -15.14 -14.73 7.34
N GLN A 234 -15.86 -13.66 7.00
CA GLN A 234 -15.53 -12.31 7.46
C GLN A 234 -16.01 -12.11 8.91
N ILE A 235 -15.42 -12.89 9.81
CA ILE A 235 -15.74 -12.85 11.24
C ILE A 235 -14.91 -11.75 11.89
N PRO A 236 -15.53 -10.77 12.58
CA PRO A 236 -14.80 -9.69 13.24
C PRO A 236 -13.62 -10.20 14.09
N TYR A 237 -12.48 -9.55 13.99
CA TYR A 237 -11.20 -9.89 14.61
C TYR A 237 -10.54 -11.19 14.13
N LEU A 238 -11.28 -12.23 13.78
CA LEU A 238 -10.71 -13.49 13.29
C LEU A 238 -10.27 -13.37 11.84
N SER A 239 -11.01 -12.67 10.99
CA SER A 239 -10.67 -12.48 9.59
C SER A 239 -9.31 -11.82 9.38
N ASP A 240 -8.83 -11.02 10.33
CA ASP A 240 -7.51 -10.39 10.29
C ASP A 240 -6.37 -11.42 10.20
N PHE A 241 -6.56 -12.63 10.74
CA PHE A 241 -5.50 -13.65 10.77
C PHE A 241 -5.29 -14.39 9.44
N TYR A 242 -6.28 -14.37 8.55
CA TYR A 242 -6.21 -15.04 7.25
C TYR A 242 -6.49 -14.14 6.05
N THR A 243 -6.75 -12.84 6.27
CA THR A 243 -6.82 -11.85 5.20
C THR A 243 -5.43 -11.40 4.82
N THR A 244 -4.97 -11.78 3.62
CA THR A 244 -3.61 -11.45 3.16
C THR A 244 -3.49 -10.09 2.51
N ALA A 245 -4.60 -9.52 2.03
CA ALA A 245 -4.68 -8.15 1.55
C ALA A 245 -6.11 -7.64 1.59
N MET A 246 -6.23 -6.32 1.68
CA MET A 246 -7.50 -5.62 1.55
C MET A 246 -7.43 -4.58 0.44
N TYR A 247 -8.52 -4.46 -0.31
CA TYR A 247 -8.75 -3.36 -1.22
C TYR A 247 -9.95 -2.54 -0.75
N TYR A 248 -9.78 -1.24 -0.63
CA TYR A 248 -10.83 -0.28 -0.29
C TYR A 248 -10.86 0.86 -1.30
N LEU A 249 -12.07 1.26 -1.69
CA LEU A 249 -12.33 2.53 -2.34
C LEU A 249 -13.16 3.38 -1.39
N ILE A 250 -12.63 4.54 -1.04
CA ILE A 250 -13.29 5.48 -0.15
C ILE A 250 -13.34 6.88 -0.77
N LYS A 251 -14.23 7.72 -0.28
CA LYS A 251 -14.26 9.16 -0.56
C LYS A 251 -14.58 9.96 0.70
N LYS A 252 -14.29 11.26 0.70
CA LYS A 252 -14.70 12.15 1.79
C LYS A 252 -16.20 12.44 1.79
#